data_84356238ec0666f95c04153f8e76cc3d
#
_entry.id   84356238ec0666f95c04153f8e76cc3d
#
_cell.length_a   1.000
_cell.length_b   1.000
_cell.length_c   1.000
_cell.angle_alpha   90.00
_cell.angle_beta   90.00
_cell.angle_gamma   90.00
#
_symmetry.space_group_name_H-M   'P 1'
#
loop_
_entity.id
_entity.type
_entity.pdbx_description
1 polymer ?
#
loop_
_entity_poly.entity_id
_entity_poly.type
_entity_poly.pdbx_seq_one_letter_code
_entity_poly.pdbx_strand_id
1 'polypeptide(L)'
;DTDKFRAEKMSFIFQSFFVEAGETCYDNVSLSLETAGVPASERRERIEQALKAVDLADKINVKAGDLSGGQKQRLAIARAIVGKPKILFADEPTGNLDSATSKVVEDLLFDYQRTERAILIVVTHDEELARRCEHLVRIKDGEVVEEKRNTRNHKKGTK
;
A
#
# COMPACT_ATOMS: atom_id res chain seq x y z
N ASP A 1 -19.79 -5.24 -14.32
CA ASP A 1 -20.18 -4.09 -13.50
C ASP A 1 -18.93 -3.36 -13.00
N THR A 2 -18.75 -2.09 -13.40
CA THR A 2 -17.52 -1.29 -13.18
C THR A 2 -17.24 -1.07 -11.69
N ASP A 3 -18.29 -0.89 -10.88
CA ASP A 3 -18.14 -0.62 -9.45
C ASP A 3 -17.70 -1.86 -8.68
N LYS A 4 -18.21 -3.02 -9.05
CA LYS A 4 -17.76 -4.29 -8.50
C LYS A 4 -16.29 -4.58 -8.85
N PHE A 5 -15.88 -4.29 -10.09
CA PHE A 5 -14.48 -4.43 -10.50
C PHE A 5 -13.56 -3.52 -9.68
N ARG A 6 -13.96 -2.26 -9.47
CA ARG A 6 -13.19 -1.31 -8.63
C ARG A 6 -13.04 -1.82 -7.21
N ALA A 7 -14.15 -2.22 -6.57
CA ALA A 7 -14.15 -2.67 -5.19
C ALA A 7 -13.31 -3.94 -4.96
N GLU A 8 -13.27 -4.86 -5.93
CA GLU A 8 -12.58 -6.14 -5.80
C GLU A 8 -11.13 -6.12 -6.28
N LYS A 9 -10.79 -5.26 -7.24
CA LYS A 9 -9.51 -5.32 -7.96
C LYS A 9 -8.60 -4.12 -7.74
N MET A 10 -9.12 -3.03 -7.19
CA MET A 10 -8.38 -1.77 -7.02
C MET A 10 -8.36 -1.35 -5.57
N SER A 11 -7.25 -0.82 -5.11
CA SER A 11 -7.14 -0.22 -3.78
C SER A 11 -6.28 1.03 -3.81
N PHE A 12 -6.44 1.88 -2.79
CA PHE A 12 -5.82 3.19 -2.72
C PHE A 12 -5.10 3.38 -1.38
N ILE A 13 -3.92 3.95 -1.44
CA ILE A 13 -3.13 4.43 -0.30
C ILE A 13 -2.94 5.93 -0.52
N PHE A 14 -3.26 6.72 0.50
CA PHE A 14 -3.15 8.18 0.47
C PHE A 14 -2.06 8.68 1.40
N GLN A 15 -1.56 9.88 1.15
CA GLN A 15 -0.63 10.59 2.03
C GLN A 15 -1.20 10.80 3.44
N SER A 16 -2.49 11.14 3.53
CA SER A 16 -3.24 11.13 4.79
C SER A 16 -3.66 9.69 5.10
N PHE A 17 -3.36 9.19 6.28
CA PHE A 17 -3.50 7.77 6.61
C PHE A 17 -4.95 7.26 6.57
N PHE A 18 -5.93 8.15 6.79
CA PHE A 18 -7.38 7.84 6.84
C PHE A 18 -7.71 6.60 7.67
N VAL A 19 -7.05 6.44 8.82
CA VAL A 19 -7.34 5.38 9.77
C VAL A 19 -8.34 5.87 10.83
N GLU A 20 -9.25 4.99 11.23
CA GLU A 20 -10.20 5.27 12.30
C GLU A 20 -9.48 5.18 13.64
N ALA A 21 -9.16 6.36 14.22
CA ALA A 21 -8.31 6.47 15.41
C ALA A 21 -8.90 5.78 16.65
N GLY A 22 -10.23 5.75 16.78
CA GLY A 22 -10.95 5.10 17.89
C GLY A 22 -11.00 3.59 17.81
N GLU A 23 -10.76 3.03 16.63
CA GLU A 23 -10.85 1.61 16.33
C GLU A 23 -9.48 0.92 16.42
N THR A 24 -9.49 -0.40 16.63
CA THR A 24 -8.24 -1.20 16.66
C THR A 24 -7.62 -1.34 15.27
N CYS A 25 -6.36 -1.80 15.21
CA CYS A 25 -5.74 -2.18 13.94
C CYS A 25 -6.55 -3.27 13.23
N TYR A 26 -7.08 -4.24 13.99
CA TYR A 26 -7.96 -5.27 13.46
C TYR A 26 -9.19 -4.68 12.76
N ASP A 27 -9.92 -3.81 13.45
CA ASP A 27 -11.18 -3.21 12.94
C ASP A 27 -10.91 -2.35 11.70
N ASN A 28 -9.83 -1.56 11.71
CA ASN A 28 -9.41 -0.76 10.56
C ASN A 28 -9.18 -1.61 9.30
N VAL A 29 -8.55 -2.79 9.45
CA VAL A 29 -8.29 -3.68 8.30
C VAL A 29 -9.54 -4.48 7.93
N SER A 30 -10.36 -4.89 8.93
CA SER A 30 -11.61 -5.63 8.72
C SER A 30 -12.60 -4.90 7.82
N LEU A 31 -12.67 -3.58 7.92
CA LEU A 31 -13.58 -2.74 7.15
C LEU A 31 -13.48 -2.99 5.63
N SER A 32 -12.27 -3.16 5.10
CA SER A 32 -12.06 -3.44 3.68
C SER A 32 -12.62 -4.81 3.26
N LEU A 33 -12.49 -5.82 4.12
CA LEU A 33 -13.03 -7.15 3.86
C LEU A 33 -14.56 -7.19 3.99
N GLU A 34 -15.11 -6.42 4.93
CA GLU A 34 -16.56 -6.27 5.11
C GLU A 34 -17.19 -5.65 3.88
N THR A 35 -16.62 -4.55 3.41
CA THR A 35 -17.08 -3.85 2.21
C THR A 35 -17.00 -4.75 0.97
N ALA A 36 -15.96 -5.61 0.89
CA ALA A 36 -15.81 -6.58 -0.18
C ALA A 36 -16.71 -7.83 -0.02
N GLY A 37 -17.53 -7.91 1.03
CA GLY A 37 -18.44 -9.04 1.27
C GLY A 37 -17.75 -10.34 1.70
N VAL A 38 -16.52 -10.28 2.20
CA VAL A 38 -15.80 -11.47 2.67
C VAL A 38 -16.47 -12.03 3.93
N PRO A 39 -16.76 -13.35 3.98
CA PRO A 39 -17.38 -13.98 5.16
C PRO A 39 -16.58 -13.75 6.43
N ALA A 40 -17.25 -13.51 7.56
CA ALA A 40 -16.60 -13.26 8.84
C ALA A 40 -15.61 -14.38 9.27
N SER A 41 -15.91 -15.62 8.92
CA SER A 41 -15.07 -16.77 9.21
C SER A 41 -13.70 -16.74 8.52
N GLU A 42 -13.54 -15.99 7.42
CA GLU A 42 -12.31 -15.90 6.66
C GLU A 42 -11.50 -14.63 6.99
N ARG A 43 -12.12 -13.63 7.65
CA ARG A 43 -11.50 -12.31 7.81
C ARG A 43 -10.31 -12.36 8.74
N ARG A 44 -10.42 -13.07 9.87
CA ARG A 44 -9.39 -13.05 10.90
C ARG A 44 -8.02 -13.47 10.39
N GLU A 45 -7.95 -14.58 9.69
CA GLU A 45 -6.69 -15.07 9.12
C GLU A 45 -6.08 -14.08 8.12
N ARG A 46 -6.91 -13.52 7.24
CA ARG A 46 -6.46 -12.53 6.25
C ARG A 46 -5.94 -11.25 6.90
N ILE A 47 -6.60 -10.77 7.97
CA ILE A 47 -6.20 -9.58 8.71
C ILE A 47 -4.86 -9.83 9.43
N GLU A 48 -4.71 -10.97 10.11
CA GLU A 48 -3.46 -11.34 10.79
C GLU A 48 -2.29 -11.41 9.79
N GLN A 49 -2.52 -12.00 8.61
CA GLN A 49 -1.51 -12.04 7.53
C GLN A 49 -1.16 -10.64 7.00
N ALA A 50 -2.15 -9.77 6.79
CA ALA A 50 -1.93 -8.42 6.30
C ALA A 50 -1.16 -7.57 7.33
N LEU A 51 -1.52 -7.64 8.62
CA LEU A 51 -0.81 -6.94 9.70
C LEU A 51 0.61 -7.47 9.89
N LYS A 52 0.82 -8.77 9.74
CA LYS A 52 2.16 -9.37 9.75
C LYS A 52 3.02 -8.87 8.59
N ALA A 53 2.46 -8.77 7.39
CA ALA A 53 3.17 -8.28 6.21
C ALA A 53 3.69 -6.84 6.36
N VAL A 54 3.04 -6.02 7.20
CA VAL A 54 3.43 -4.62 7.46
C VAL A 54 4.12 -4.43 8.83
N ASP A 55 4.51 -5.53 9.49
CA ASP A 55 5.17 -5.51 10.80
C ASP A 55 4.33 -4.82 11.91
N LEU A 56 3.04 -5.18 11.98
CA LEU A 56 2.08 -4.71 12.99
C LEU A 56 1.31 -5.88 13.66
N ALA A 57 1.81 -7.11 13.56
CA ALA A 57 1.12 -8.28 14.13
C ALA A 57 0.92 -8.18 15.65
N ASP A 58 1.91 -7.61 16.36
CA ASP A 58 1.85 -7.36 17.80
C ASP A 58 0.89 -6.24 18.21
N LYS A 59 0.43 -5.43 17.25
CA LYS A 59 -0.44 -4.27 17.43
C LYS A 59 -1.92 -4.53 17.07
N ILE A 60 -2.28 -5.76 16.77
CA ILE A 60 -3.62 -6.10 16.26
C ILE A 60 -4.78 -5.54 17.09
N ASN A 61 -4.64 -5.50 18.42
CA ASN A 61 -5.65 -5.00 19.35
C ASN A 61 -5.38 -3.54 19.81
N VAL A 62 -4.34 -2.89 19.30
CA VAL A 62 -4.00 -1.50 19.64
C VAL A 62 -4.88 -0.57 18.82
N LYS A 63 -5.37 0.51 19.45
CA LYS A 63 -6.12 1.55 18.75
C LYS A 63 -5.22 2.30 17.76
N ALA A 64 -5.75 2.57 16.59
CA ALA A 64 -4.99 3.27 15.55
C ALA A 64 -4.55 4.68 15.99
N GLY A 65 -5.30 5.32 16.90
CA GLY A 65 -4.94 6.61 17.47
C GLY A 65 -3.60 6.60 18.22
N ASP A 66 -3.24 5.48 18.85
CA ASP A 66 -2.04 5.30 19.67
C ASP A 66 -0.78 4.94 18.84
N LEU A 67 -0.94 4.75 17.54
CA LEU A 67 0.16 4.43 16.64
C LEU A 67 0.96 5.68 16.25
N SER A 68 2.27 5.51 15.99
CA SER A 68 3.09 6.54 15.35
C SER A 68 2.64 6.80 13.91
N GLY A 69 3.07 7.92 13.31
CA GLY A 69 2.75 8.24 11.92
C GLY A 69 3.14 7.13 10.93
N GLY A 70 4.35 6.58 11.07
CA GLY A 70 4.80 5.47 10.25
C GLY A 70 4.02 4.17 10.47
N GLN A 71 3.61 3.89 11.70
CA GLN A 71 2.72 2.75 12.00
C GLN A 71 1.33 2.96 11.41
N LYS A 72 0.77 4.17 11.47
CA LYS A 72 -0.50 4.51 10.82
C LYS A 72 -0.45 4.33 9.30
N GLN A 73 0.66 4.72 8.67
CA GLN A 73 0.84 4.48 7.24
C GLN A 73 0.92 2.99 6.92
N ARG A 74 1.67 2.21 7.70
CA ARG A 74 1.72 0.75 7.53
C ARG A 74 0.35 0.10 7.76
N LEU A 75 -0.45 0.59 8.72
CA LEU A 75 -1.83 0.14 8.91
C LEU A 75 -2.72 0.46 7.69
N ALA A 76 -2.59 1.66 7.11
CA ALA A 76 -3.30 2.03 5.89
C ALA A 76 -2.91 1.12 4.71
N ILE A 77 -1.64 0.73 4.61
CA ILE A 77 -1.16 -0.25 3.62
C ILE A 77 -1.79 -1.62 3.88
N ALA A 78 -1.77 -2.12 5.13
CA ALA A 78 -2.40 -3.41 5.47
C ALA A 78 -3.88 -3.44 5.06
N ARG A 79 -4.62 -2.37 5.34
CA ARG A 79 -6.01 -2.20 4.94
C ARG A 79 -6.17 -2.22 3.41
N ALA A 80 -5.24 -1.62 2.68
CA ALA A 80 -5.29 -1.57 1.22
C ALA A 80 -4.99 -2.93 0.57
N ILE A 81 -4.08 -3.72 1.16
CA ILE A 81 -3.61 -4.99 0.57
C ILE A 81 -4.38 -6.24 1.04
N VAL A 82 -5.16 -6.16 2.13
CA VAL A 82 -5.85 -7.31 2.73
C VAL A 82 -6.80 -8.03 1.76
N GLY A 83 -7.41 -7.27 0.84
CA GLY A 83 -8.26 -7.79 -0.22
C GLY A 83 -7.51 -8.36 -1.42
N LYS A 84 -6.18 -8.35 -1.40
CA LYS A 84 -5.30 -8.75 -2.51
C LYS A 84 -5.65 -8.09 -3.85
N PRO A 85 -5.70 -6.74 -3.90
CA PRO A 85 -6.02 -6.02 -5.12
C PRO A 85 -5.00 -6.32 -6.23
N LYS A 86 -5.46 -6.26 -7.47
CA LYS A 86 -4.60 -6.40 -8.66
C LYS A 86 -3.99 -5.09 -9.10
N ILE A 87 -4.58 -3.97 -8.68
CA ILE A 87 -4.09 -2.61 -8.94
C ILE A 87 -4.06 -1.86 -7.62
N LEU A 88 -2.89 -1.35 -7.25
CA LEU A 88 -2.67 -0.56 -6.04
C LEU A 88 -2.23 0.85 -6.44
N PHE A 89 -3.02 1.84 -6.07
CA PHE A 89 -2.67 3.25 -6.24
C PHE A 89 -2.07 3.77 -4.94
N ALA A 90 -0.95 4.48 -5.03
CA ALA A 90 -0.30 5.12 -3.91
C ALA A 90 -0.05 6.60 -4.25
N ASP A 91 -0.76 7.48 -3.56
CA ASP A 91 -0.66 8.93 -3.72
C ASP A 91 0.18 9.50 -2.57
N GLU A 92 1.40 9.96 -2.89
CA GLU A 92 2.41 10.45 -1.94
C GLU A 92 2.55 9.55 -0.69
N PRO A 93 2.79 8.23 -0.86
CA PRO A 93 2.68 7.26 0.24
C PRO A 93 3.68 7.49 1.37
N THR A 94 4.71 8.30 1.15
CA THR A 94 5.79 8.60 2.11
C THR A 94 5.91 10.09 2.45
N GLY A 95 5.04 10.94 1.91
CA GLY A 95 5.16 12.39 2.00
C GLY A 95 5.14 12.99 3.41
N ASN A 96 4.62 12.26 4.41
CA ASN A 96 4.53 12.70 5.81
C ASN A 96 5.48 11.90 6.74
N LEU A 97 6.45 11.17 6.19
CA LEU A 97 7.32 10.27 6.94
C LEU A 97 8.78 10.75 6.91
N ASP A 98 9.54 10.40 7.95
CA ASP A 98 10.99 10.53 7.92
C ASP A 98 11.63 9.53 6.93
N SER A 99 12.87 9.78 6.55
CA SER A 99 13.58 9.01 5.51
C SER A 99 13.69 7.52 5.82
N ALA A 100 13.90 7.14 7.09
CA ALA A 100 14.02 5.74 7.47
C ALA A 100 12.69 5.01 7.34
N THR A 101 11.61 5.63 7.82
CA THR A 101 10.24 5.10 7.73
C THR A 101 9.75 5.09 6.29
N SER A 102 10.09 6.10 5.48
CA SER A 102 9.78 6.16 4.04
C SER A 102 10.31 4.93 3.32
N LYS A 103 11.58 4.58 3.55
CA LYS A 103 12.20 3.41 2.93
C LYS A 103 11.49 2.11 3.29
N VAL A 104 11.08 1.95 4.54
CA VAL A 104 10.30 0.77 4.98
C VAL A 104 8.97 0.68 4.23
N VAL A 105 8.24 1.79 4.12
CA VAL A 105 6.97 1.87 3.40
C VAL A 105 7.15 1.57 1.91
N GLU A 106 8.15 2.15 1.28
CA GLU A 106 8.47 1.89 -0.13
C GLU A 106 8.76 0.40 -0.37
N ASP A 107 9.62 -0.20 0.47
CA ASP A 107 9.97 -1.61 0.35
C ASP A 107 8.73 -2.51 0.49
N LEU A 108 7.81 -2.21 1.40
CA LEU A 108 6.53 -2.92 1.53
C LEU A 108 5.69 -2.85 0.25
N LEU A 109 5.59 -1.68 -0.38
CA LEU A 109 4.82 -1.50 -1.61
C LEU A 109 5.41 -2.30 -2.78
N PHE A 110 6.73 -2.23 -2.97
CA PHE A 110 7.39 -2.99 -4.04
C PHE A 110 7.42 -4.49 -3.76
N ASP A 111 7.52 -4.92 -2.50
CA ASP A 111 7.43 -6.33 -2.11
C ASP A 111 6.04 -6.88 -2.41
N TYR A 112 4.98 -6.14 -2.08
CA TYR A 112 3.62 -6.50 -2.43
C TYR A 112 3.45 -6.64 -3.94
N GLN A 113 3.91 -5.64 -4.72
CA GLN A 113 3.85 -5.65 -6.18
C GLN A 113 4.51 -6.91 -6.76
N ARG A 114 5.67 -7.30 -6.25
CA ARG A 114 6.41 -8.50 -6.72
C ARG A 114 5.72 -9.80 -6.34
N THR A 115 5.31 -9.92 -5.07
CA THR A 115 4.75 -11.15 -4.50
C THR A 115 3.37 -11.47 -5.08
N GLU A 116 2.49 -10.47 -5.15
CA GLU A 116 1.12 -10.65 -5.66
C GLU A 116 1.00 -10.40 -7.17
N ARG A 117 2.09 -10.02 -7.84
CA ARG A 117 2.11 -9.62 -9.27
C ARG A 117 1.07 -8.56 -9.58
N ALA A 118 0.91 -7.62 -8.66
CA ALA A 118 -0.01 -6.51 -8.80
C ALA A 118 0.60 -5.38 -9.64
N ILE A 119 -0.25 -4.53 -10.20
CA ILE A 119 0.16 -3.26 -10.79
C ILE A 119 0.23 -2.24 -9.66
N LEU A 120 1.40 -1.63 -9.45
CA LEU A 120 1.60 -0.53 -8.51
C LEU A 120 1.72 0.77 -9.29
N ILE A 121 0.82 1.71 -9.02
CA ILE A 121 0.82 3.06 -9.60
C ILE A 121 1.12 4.04 -8.47
N VAL A 122 2.25 4.75 -8.58
CA VAL A 122 2.68 5.71 -7.57
C VAL A 122 2.62 7.12 -8.14
N VAL A 123 1.95 8.02 -7.45
CA VAL A 123 1.99 9.45 -7.69
C VAL A 123 2.91 10.05 -6.62
N THR A 124 3.98 10.71 -7.03
CA THR A 124 4.94 11.28 -6.10
C THR A 124 5.76 12.39 -6.73
N HIS A 125 6.25 13.31 -5.92
CA HIS A 125 7.29 14.26 -6.27
C HIS A 125 8.70 13.80 -5.82
N ASP A 126 8.80 12.65 -5.15
CA ASP A 126 10.07 12.07 -4.74
C ASP A 126 10.76 11.37 -5.92
N GLU A 127 11.89 11.94 -6.35
CA GLU A 127 12.69 11.43 -7.48
C GLU A 127 13.33 10.06 -7.17
N GLU A 128 13.65 9.74 -5.91
CA GLU A 128 14.23 8.45 -5.55
C GLU A 128 13.18 7.34 -5.67
N LEU A 129 11.99 7.58 -5.13
CA LEU A 129 10.86 6.67 -5.27
C LEU A 129 10.48 6.48 -6.74
N ALA A 130 10.40 7.57 -7.51
CA ALA A 130 10.10 7.52 -8.95
C ALA A 130 11.11 6.68 -9.75
N ARG A 131 12.40 6.74 -9.43
CA ARG A 131 13.45 5.92 -10.08
C ARG A 131 13.34 4.44 -9.78
N ARG A 132 12.66 4.05 -8.70
CA ARG A 132 12.41 2.64 -8.36
C ARG A 132 11.35 2.00 -9.25
N CYS A 133 10.46 2.80 -9.86
CA CYS A 133 9.41 2.33 -10.74
C CYS A 133 9.97 1.88 -12.09
N GLU A 134 9.35 0.88 -12.73
CA GLU A 134 9.76 0.39 -14.05
C GLU A 134 9.41 1.38 -15.18
N HIS A 135 8.32 2.13 -14.99
CA HIS A 135 7.82 3.10 -15.93
C HIS A 135 7.60 4.43 -15.22
N LEU A 136 8.16 5.49 -15.76
CA LEU A 136 8.05 6.85 -15.24
C LEU A 136 7.35 7.74 -16.26
N VAL A 137 6.32 8.43 -15.80
CA VAL A 137 5.61 9.47 -16.57
C VAL A 137 5.69 10.77 -15.79
N ARG A 138 6.30 11.79 -16.38
CA ARG A 138 6.38 13.12 -15.77
C ARG A 138 5.31 14.02 -16.37
N ILE A 139 4.52 14.62 -15.50
CA ILE A 139 3.44 15.53 -15.85
C ILE A 139 3.81 16.93 -15.36
N LYS A 140 3.68 17.94 -16.21
CA LYS A 140 3.84 19.36 -15.88
C LYS A 140 2.73 20.15 -16.56
N ASP A 141 2.08 21.04 -15.80
CA ASP A 141 1.00 21.92 -16.29
C ASP A 141 -0.12 21.17 -17.04
N GLY A 142 -0.41 19.92 -16.62
CA GLY A 142 -1.43 19.06 -17.22
C GLY A 142 -0.99 18.29 -18.46
N GLU A 143 0.26 18.44 -18.90
CA GLU A 143 0.82 17.77 -20.07
C GLU A 143 1.90 16.76 -19.70
N VAL A 144 1.99 15.66 -20.45
CA VAL A 144 3.07 14.68 -20.32
C VAL A 144 4.33 15.27 -20.99
N VAL A 145 5.35 15.55 -20.17
CA VAL A 145 6.61 16.15 -20.64
C VAL A 145 7.75 15.13 -20.77
N GLU A 146 7.64 13.98 -20.09
CA GLU A 146 8.61 12.90 -20.19
C GLU A 146 7.94 11.56 -19.96
N GLU A 147 8.31 10.56 -20.76
CA GLU A 147 7.95 9.16 -20.55
C GLU A 147 9.20 8.30 -20.69
N LYS A 148 9.50 7.49 -19.68
CA LYS A 148 10.72 6.70 -19.63
C LYS A 148 10.48 5.32 -19.04
N ARG A 149 11.07 4.29 -19.64
CA ARG A 149 11.20 2.95 -19.04
C ARG A 149 12.56 2.82 -18.37
N ASN A 150 12.55 2.56 -17.07
CA ASN A 150 13.74 2.21 -16.33
C ASN A 150 14.03 0.72 -16.54
N THR A 151 14.99 0.41 -17.40
CA THR A 151 15.48 -0.97 -17.54
C THR A 151 16.18 -1.35 -16.25
N ARG A 152 15.51 -2.10 -15.37
CA ARG A 152 16.18 -2.78 -14.25
C ARG A 152 17.15 -3.80 -14.85
N ASN A 153 18.44 -3.59 -14.63
CA ASN A 153 19.40 -4.68 -14.73
C ASN A 153 18.95 -5.77 -13.76
N HIS A 154 18.32 -6.81 -14.28
CA HIS A 154 18.17 -8.08 -13.59
C HIS A 154 19.58 -8.66 -13.44
N LYS A 155 20.33 -8.21 -12.42
CA LYS A 155 21.43 -9.03 -11.95
C LYS A 155 20.82 -10.32 -11.42
N LYS A 156 20.85 -11.34 -12.28
CA LYS A 156 20.65 -12.73 -11.89
C LYS A 156 21.57 -12.98 -10.70
N GLY A 157 20.97 -13.12 -9.52
CA GLY A 157 21.63 -13.77 -8.41
C GLY A 157 21.82 -15.23 -8.80
N THR A 158 22.96 -15.53 -9.38
CA THR A 158 23.47 -16.89 -9.52
C THR A 158 24.17 -17.20 -8.20
N LYS A 159 23.66 -18.04 -7.41
CA LYS A 159 24.15 -19.22 -6.67
C LYS A 159 23.35 -19.44 -5.41
#